data_9a086a0fcc7819fa514017918a4fa004
#
_entry.id   9a086a0fcc7819fa514017918a4fa004
#
_cell.length_a   1.000
_cell.length_b   1.000
_cell.length_c   1.000
_cell.angle_alpha   90.00
_cell.angle_beta   90.00
_cell.angle_gamma   90.00
#
_symmetry.space_group_name_H-M   'P 1'
#
loop_
_entity.id
_entity.type
_entity.pdbx_description
1 polymer ?
#
loop_
_entity_poly.entity_id
_entity_poly.type
_entity_poly.pdbx_seq_one_letter_code
_entity_poly.pdbx_strand_id
1 'polypeptide(L)'
;MVQVESESGTSGSDRDYSAAGDKLLQSPVPAAVLKKTGKSAGSWSQVFGKDAAEYSYAWAIAHYIEQVAAAGKAVYNLPMYANAALRDPFNPGPPGGYSSGGPTDNVIDIWRAAAPSLAFVSPDIYMREYKKYTTVLDRYSRPDNALFVAETGNDTAYARYVFATLGHQGIGFSPFGMDYTKYSNWPL
;
A
#
# COMPACT_ATOMS: atom_id res chain seq x y z
N MET A 1 4.90 -16.22 4.83
CA MET A 1 4.01 -15.05 4.94
C MET A 1 2.86 -15.19 3.95
N VAL A 2 1.78 -14.46 4.14
CA VAL A 2 0.57 -14.54 3.30
C VAL A 2 0.22 -13.15 2.79
N GLN A 3 0.00 -13.03 1.49
CA GLN A 3 -0.62 -11.86 0.88
C GLN A 3 -2.13 -11.99 1.06
N VAL A 4 -2.73 -11.01 1.75
CA VAL A 4 -4.18 -11.07 2.06
C VAL A 4 -5.00 -10.56 0.89
N GLU A 5 -4.51 -9.52 0.23
CA GLU A 5 -5.17 -8.87 -0.91
C GLU A 5 -4.10 -8.31 -1.85
N SER A 6 -4.41 -8.26 -3.16
CA SER A 6 -3.51 -7.76 -4.19
C SER A 6 -4.01 -6.47 -4.80
N GLU A 7 -3.15 -5.44 -4.79
CA GLU A 7 -3.37 -4.17 -5.48
C GLU A 7 -4.75 -3.56 -5.22
N SER A 8 -5.19 -3.65 -3.97
CA SER A 8 -6.46 -3.06 -3.53
C SER A 8 -6.44 -1.54 -3.74
N GLY A 9 -7.58 -0.99 -4.07
CA GLY A 9 -7.75 0.39 -4.47
C GLY A 9 -8.55 0.49 -5.76
N THR A 10 -8.85 1.71 -6.20
CA THR A 10 -9.69 1.91 -7.38
C THR A 10 -9.09 2.97 -8.29
N SER A 11 -8.95 2.65 -9.59
CA SER A 11 -8.67 3.63 -10.63
C SER A 11 -9.99 4.21 -11.16
N GLY A 12 -10.00 5.50 -11.48
CA GLY A 12 -11.18 6.20 -11.97
C GLY A 12 -12.06 6.83 -10.89
N SER A 13 -11.74 6.56 -9.59
CA SER A 13 -12.44 7.20 -8.46
C SER A 13 -11.47 7.45 -7.32
N ASP A 14 -11.66 8.55 -6.61
CA ASP A 14 -10.89 8.92 -5.42
C ASP A 14 -11.51 8.37 -4.12
N ARG A 15 -12.77 7.91 -4.18
CA ARG A 15 -13.48 7.28 -3.05
C ARG A 15 -14.70 6.47 -3.49
N ASP A 16 -15.33 5.83 -2.54
CA ASP A 16 -16.69 5.30 -2.66
C ASP A 16 -17.73 6.45 -2.57
N TYR A 17 -18.57 6.58 -3.60
CA TYR A 17 -19.66 7.57 -3.71
C TYR A 17 -21.04 7.00 -3.35
N SER A 18 -21.10 5.82 -2.76
CA SER A 18 -22.34 5.29 -2.19
C SER A 18 -22.76 6.08 -0.95
N ALA A 19 -24.02 5.89 -0.53
CA ALA A 19 -24.50 6.47 0.73
C ALA A 19 -23.66 6.06 1.95
N ALA A 20 -23.05 4.87 1.92
CA ALA A 20 -22.13 4.42 2.97
C ALA A 20 -20.80 5.20 2.93
N GLY A 21 -20.23 5.43 1.75
CA GLY A 21 -19.03 6.24 1.56
C GLY A 21 -19.26 7.71 1.95
N ASP A 22 -20.40 8.29 1.60
CA ASP A 22 -20.77 9.65 2.01
C ASP A 22 -20.90 9.77 3.54
N LYS A 23 -21.55 8.80 4.18
CA LYS A 23 -21.66 8.71 5.64
C LYS A 23 -20.28 8.58 6.30
N LEU A 24 -19.40 7.73 5.75
CA LEU A 24 -18.04 7.58 6.26
C LEU A 24 -17.27 8.91 6.22
N LEU A 25 -17.29 9.61 5.09
CA LEU A 25 -16.58 10.87 4.91
C LEU A 25 -16.98 11.94 5.97
N GLN A 26 -18.22 11.91 6.43
CA GLN A 26 -18.72 12.82 7.45
C GLN A 26 -18.58 12.27 8.88
N SER A 27 -18.20 11.02 9.04
CA SER A 27 -18.00 10.41 10.35
C SER A 27 -16.72 10.91 11.04
N PRO A 28 -16.61 10.79 12.37
CA PRO A 28 -15.38 11.07 13.08
C PRO A 28 -14.23 10.18 12.60
N VAL A 29 -13.04 10.77 12.50
CA VAL A 29 -11.81 10.00 12.20
C VAL A 29 -11.50 9.08 13.38
N PRO A 30 -11.21 7.78 13.14
CA PRO A 30 -10.87 6.85 14.20
C PRO A 30 -9.65 7.29 15.02
N ALA A 31 -9.68 7.05 16.32
CA ALA A 31 -8.63 7.46 17.26
C ALA A 31 -7.24 6.92 16.87
N ALA A 32 -7.16 5.71 16.32
CA ALA A 32 -5.91 5.11 15.85
C ALA A 32 -5.29 5.93 14.70
N VAL A 33 -6.11 6.41 13.77
CA VAL A 33 -5.68 7.27 12.65
C VAL A 33 -5.21 8.63 13.17
N LEU A 34 -5.98 9.25 14.07
CA LEU A 34 -5.62 10.53 14.68
C LEU A 34 -4.26 10.43 15.40
N LYS A 35 -4.08 9.38 16.21
CA LYS A 35 -2.82 9.11 16.90
C LYS A 35 -1.65 8.94 15.91
N LYS A 36 -1.86 8.16 14.84
CA LYS A 36 -0.82 7.87 13.85
C LYS A 36 -0.40 9.10 13.06
N THR A 37 -1.38 9.96 12.71
CA THR A 37 -1.15 11.15 11.89
C THR A 37 -0.89 12.43 12.69
N GLY A 38 -0.96 12.37 14.02
CA GLY A 38 -0.76 13.53 14.91
C GLY A 38 -1.85 14.60 14.76
N LYS A 39 -3.07 14.21 14.36
CA LYS A 39 -4.19 15.12 14.11
C LYS A 39 -5.15 15.20 15.31
N SER A 40 -5.84 16.33 15.42
CA SER A 40 -6.93 16.53 16.39
C SER A 40 -8.23 15.90 15.91
N ALA A 41 -9.15 15.63 16.84
CA ALA A 41 -10.45 15.02 16.55
C ALA A 41 -11.31 15.89 15.63
N GLY A 42 -12.08 15.24 14.76
CA GLY A 42 -12.98 15.83 13.78
C GLY A 42 -13.48 14.78 12.79
N SER A 43 -14.34 15.18 11.86
CA SER A 43 -14.72 14.34 10.73
C SER A 43 -13.55 14.26 9.73
N TRP A 44 -13.59 13.27 8.82
CA TRP A 44 -12.58 13.14 7.79
C TRP A 44 -12.39 14.44 7.01
N SER A 45 -13.49 15.09 6.61
CA SER A 45 -13.44 16.36 5.87
C SER A 45 -12.78 17.49 6.68
N GLN A 46 -13.06 17.56 7.99
CA GLN A 46 -12.47 18.58 8.88
C GLN A 46 -10.96 18.33 9.11
N VAL A 47 -10.57 17.08 9.29
CA VAL A 47 -9.20 16.71 9.68
C VAL A 47 -8.27 16.73 8.47
N PHE A 48 -8.68 16.22 7.31
CA PHE A 48 -7.83 16.00 6.16
C PHE A 48 -8.16 16.89 4.95
N GLY A 49 -9.24 17.67 5.00
CA GLY A 49 -9.57 18.64 3.95
C GLY A 49 -9.63 18.00 2.56
N LYS A 50 -8.77 18.46 1.66
CA LYS A 50 -8.71 17.97 0.26
C LYS A 50 -8.35 16.48 0.13
N ASP A 51 -7.65 15.92 1.10
CA ASP A 51 -7.19 14.53 1.09
C ASP A 51 -8.21 13.59 1.76
N ALA A 52 -9.29 14.14 2.33
CA ALA A 52 -10.29 13.41 3.11
C ALA A 52 -10.97 12.28 2.31
N ALA A 53 -11.26 12.51 1.03
CA ALA A 53 -11.90 11.54 0.15
C ALA A 53 -11.06 10.25 0.06
N GLU A 54 -9.83 10.35 -0.37
CA GLU A 54 -8.93 9.20 -0.50
C GLU A 54 -8.57 8.59 0.86
N TYR A 55 -8.34 9.42 1.89
CA TYR A 55 -7.93 8.91 3.21
C TYR A 55 -9.04 8.12 3.90
N SER A 56 -10.28 8.57 3.82
CA SER A 56 -11.43 7.82 4.35
C SER A 56 -11.64 6.51 3.57
N TYR A 57 -11.43 6.53 2.27
CA TYR A 57 -11.52 5.35 1.41
C TYR A 57 -10.41 4.35 1.71
N ALA A 58 -9.17 4.80 1.83
CA ALA A 58 -8.05 3.97 2.24
C ALA A 58 -8.28 3.30 3.60
N TRP A 59 -8.87 4.05 4.55
CA TRP A 59 -9.25 3.48 5.84
C TRP A 59 -10.33 2.39 5.69
N ALA A 60 -11.35 2.60 4.86
CA ALA A 60 -12.42 1.62 4.66
C ALA A 60 -11.89 0.30 4.09
N ILE A 61 -11.05 0.38 3.05
CA ILE A 61 -10.41 -0.79 2.43
C ILE A 61 -9.50 -1.50 3.43
N ALA A 62 -8.61 -0.75 4.08
CA ALA A 62 -7.66 -1.32 5.05
C ALA A 62 -8.38 -1.96 6.24
N HIS A 63 -9.48 -1.34 6.73
CA HIS A 63 -10.27 -1.88 7.83
C HIS A 63 -11.01 -3.18 7.45
N TYR A 64 -11.47 -3.30 6.22
CA TYR A 64 -12.02 -4.57 5.72
C TYR A 64 -10.93 -5.65 5.66
N ILE A 65 -9.77 -5.32 5.11
CA ILE A 65 -8.62 -6.23 5.02
C ILE A 65 -8.13 -6.64 6.42
N GLU A 66 -8.18 -5.75 7.40
CA GLU A 66 -7.90 -6.08 8.80
C GLU A 66 -8.79 -7.22 9.31
N GLN A 67 -10.09 -7.17 9.02
CA GLN A 67 -11.01 -8.22 9.48
C GLN A 67 -10.65 -9.58 8.88
N VAL A 68 -10.29 -9.61 7.60
CA VAL A 68 -9.85 -10.83 6.91
C VAL A 68 -8.53 -11.32 7.49
N ALA A 69 -7.55 -10.42 7.66
CA ALA A 69 -6.23 -10.76 8.20
C ALA A 69 -6.32 -11.26 9.65
N ALA A 70 -7.12 -10.60 10.49
CA ALA A 70 -7.32 -11.02 11.88
C ALA A 70 -7.99 -12.40 11.96
N ALA A 71 -9.00 -12.66 11.14
CA ALA A 71 -9.65 -13.97 11.06
C ALA A 71 -8.65 -15.06 10.61
N GLY A 72 -7.84 -14.78 9.59
CA GLY A 72 -6.81 -15.71 9.13
C GLY A 72 -5.76 -16.00 10.21
N LYS A 73 -5.29 -14.98 10.92
CA LYS A 73 -4.34 -15.14 12.03
C LYS A 73 -4.91 -15.93 13.21
N ALA A 74 -6.19 -15.84 13.46
CA ALA A 74 -6.85 -16.64 14.49
C ALA A 74 -6.81 -18.14 14.19
N VAL A 75 -6.74 -18.52 12.92
CA VAL A 75 -6.60 -19.92 12.48
C VAL A 75 -5.12 -20.33 12.46
N TYR A 76 -4.26 -19.50 11.86
CA TYR A 76 -2.84 -19.77 11.78
C TYR A 76 -2.04 -18.45 11.72
N ASN A 77 -1.26 -18.18 12.76
CA ASN A 77 -0.58 -16.89 12.95
C ASN A 77 0.67 -16.75 12.09
N LEU A 78 0.48 -16.46 10.81
CA LEU A 78 1.57 -16.09 9.88
C LEU A 78 1.65 -14.58 9.71
N PRO A 79 2.84 -14.02 9.40
CA PRO A 79 2.96 -12.66 8.91
C PRO A 79 2.13 -12.47 7.64
N MET A 80 1.33 -11.41 7.62
CA MET A 80 0.44 -11.08 6.50
C MET A 80 0.76 -9.69 5.97
N TYR A 81 0.54 -9.47 4.67
CA TYR A 81 0.76 -8.19 4.01
C TYR A 81 -0.27 -7.94 2.91
N ALA A 82 -0.36 -6.69 2.48
CA ALA A 82 -1.04 -6.27 1.26
C ALA A 82 -0.06 -5.46 0.40
N ASN A 83 -0.20 -5.53 -0.92
CA ASN A 83 0.65 -4.83 -1.88
C ASN A 83 -0.10 -3.70 -2.59
N ALA A 84 0.63 -2.80 -3.19
CA ALA A 84 0.13 -1.60 -3.83
C ALA A 84 0.51 -1.52 -5.31
N ALA A 85 -0.49 -1.35 -6.18
CA ALA A 85 -0.28 -0.70 -7.45
C ALA A 85 0.07 0.78 -7.20
N LEU A 86 1.30 1.15 -7.57
CA LEU A 86 1.88 2.41 -7.16
C LEU A 86 1.36 3.60 -7.96
N ARG A 87 1.41 4.77 -7.34
CA ARG A 87 1.38 6.04 -8.04
C ARG A 87 2.81 6.49 -8.41
N ASP A 88 2.94 7.35 -9.42
CA ASP A 88 4.25 7.90 -9.79
C ASP A 88 4.82 8.72 -8.60
N PRO A 89 6.06 8.44 -8.16
CA PRO A 89 6.61 9.11 -6.98
C PRO A 89 6.89 10.60 -7.17
N PHE A 90 7.05 11.08 -8.41
CA PHE A 90 7.33 12.50 -8.70
C PHE A 90 6.13 13.24 -9.27
N ASN A 91 5.26 12.54 -10.01
CA ASN A 91 4.07 13.10 -10.65
C ASN A 91 2.86 12.20 -10.39
N PRO A 92 2.38 12.12 -9.13
CA PRO A 92 1.35 11.14 -8.75
C PRO A 92 -0.02 11.38 -9.42
N GLY A 93 -0.26 12.60 -9.89
CA GLY A 93 -1.61 12.97 -10.33
C GLY A 93 -2.59 13.12 -9.18
N PRO A 94 -3.86 13.45 -9.47
CA PRO A 94 -4.92 13.50 -8.48
C PRO A 94 -5.37 12.07 -8.09
N PRO A 95 -5.97 11.89 -6.90
CA PRO A 95 -6.68 10.66 -6.55
C PRO A 95 -7.71 10.28 -7.63
N GLY A 96 -7.82 8.97 -7.90
CA GLY A 96 -8.57 8.44 -9.03
C GLY A 96 -7.74 8.26 -10.31
N GLY A 97 -6.61 8.97 -10.44
CA GLY A 97 -5.65 8.78 -11.53
C GLY A 97 -4.68 7.62 -11.32
N TYR A 98 -4.70 7.01 -10.16
CA TYR A 98 -3.94 5.83 -9.76
C TYR A 98 -4.82 4.93 -8.89
N SER A 99 -4.31 3.82 -8.37
CA SER A 99 -5.06 2.91 -7.49
C SER A 99 -5.30 3.56 -6.11
N SER A 100 -6.25 4.50 -6.06
CA SER A 100 -6.57 5.28 -4.86
C SER A 100 -7.23 4.42 -3.78
N GLY A 101 -6.88 4.68 -2.53
CA GLY A 101 -7.35 3.90 -1.38
C GLY A 101 -6.58 2.61 -1.13
N GLY A 102 -5.81 2.09 -2.10
CA GLY A 102 -4.81 1.04 -1.88
C GLY A 102 -3.65 1.53 -1.02
N PRO A 103 -2.70 0.66 -0.60
CA PRO A 103 -1.62 1.03 0.29
C PRO A 103 -0.50 1.83 -0.41
N THR A 104 -0.86 2.87 -1.18
CA THR A 104 0.06 3.80 -1.80
C THR A 104 0.79 4.65 -0.76
N ASP A 105 1.94 5.19 -1.14
CA ASP A 105 2.88 5.87 -0.23
C ASP A 105 2.28 7.03 0.59
N ASN A 106 1.25 7.71 0.07
CA ASN A 106 0.57 8.82 0.77
C ASN A 106 -0.40 8.39 1.87
N VAL A 107 -0.85 7.14 1.86
CA VAL A 107 -1.85 6.61 2.80
C VAL A 107 -1.31 5.49 3.70
N ILE A 108 0.01 5.24 3.70
CA ILE A 108 0.62 4.20 4.55
C ILE A 108 0.23 4.38 6.03
N ASP A 109 0.22 5.61 6.55
CA ASP A 109 -0.17 5.87 7.93
C ASP A 109 -1.62 5.48 8.23
N ILE A 110 -2.51 5.69 7.26
CA ILE A 110 -3.92 5.26 7.37
C ILE A 110 -4.00 3.73 7.40
N TRP A 111 -3.30 3.06 6.47
CA TRP A 111 -3.24 1.60 6.41
C TRP A 111 -2.65 0.98 7.67
N ARG A 112 -1.53 1.53 8.19
CA ARG A 112 -0.89 1.04 9.42
C ARG A 112 -1.77 1.25 10.66
N ALA A 113 -2.62 2.28 10.67
CA ALA A 113 -3.58 2.52 11.73
C ALA A 113 -4.83 1.62 11.63
N ALA A 114 -5.28 1.34 10.41
CA ALA A 114 -6.52 0.61 10.14
C ALA A 114 -6.35 -0.92 10.16
N ALA A 115 -5.17 -1.42 9.77
CA ALA A 115 -4.89 -2.84 9.61
C ALA A 115 -3.67 -3.30 10.44
N PRO A 116 -3.76 -3.29 11.78
CA PRO A 116 -2.66 -3.69 12.66
C PRO A 116 -2.28 -5.18 12.56
N SER A 117 -3.15 -6.04 12.06
CA SER A 117 -2.84 -7.45 11.79
C SER A 117 -1.89 -7.64 10.62
N LEU A 118 -1.78 -6.68 9.71
CA LEU A 118 -0.76 -6.73 8.66
C LEU A 118 0.61 -6.43 9.25
N ALA A 119 1.59 -7.26 8.92
CA ALA A 119 2.98 -7.03 9.32
C ALA A 119 3.56 -5.78 8.62
N PHE A 120 3.23 -5.60 7.34
CA PHE A 120 3.64 -4.47 6.51
C PHE A 120 2.72 -4.31 5.30
N VAL A 121 2.87 -3.18 4.60
CA VAL A 121 2.36 -2.96 3.24
C VAL A 121 3.54 -2.86 2.27
N SER A 122 3.38 -3.37 1.05
CA SER A 122 4.46 -3.61 0.10
C SER A 122 4.25 -2.86 -1.21
N PRO A 123 5.31 -2.37 -1.87
CA PRO A 123 5.21 -1.80 -3.20
C PRO A 123 5.37 -2.85 -4.30
N ASP A 124 4.62 -2.68 -5.41
CA ASP A 124 4.83 -3.38 -6.67
C ASP A 124 5.53 -2.43 -7.65
N ILE A 125 6.83 -2.64 -7.86
CA ILE A 125 7.68 -1.64 -8.50
C ILE A 125 8.02 -2.06 -9.93
N TYR A 126 7.28 -1.51 -10.90
CA TYR A 126 7.53 -1.70 -12.33
C TYR A 126 8.16 -0.49 -13.02
N MET A 127 8.68 0.46 -12.24
CA MET A 127 9.39 1.65 -12.74
C MET A 127 10.85 1.30 -13.04
N ARG A 128 11.29 1.47 -14.31
CA ARG A 128 12.66 1.16 -14.73
C ARG A 128 13.69 2.23 -14.36
N GLU A 129 13.22 3.44 -14.08
CA GLU A 129 14.06 4.59 -13.77
C GLU A 129 14.63 4.48 -12.36
N TYR A 130 15.97 4.56 -12.25
CA TYR A 130 16.68 4.41 -10.97
C TYR A 130 16.12 5.33 -9.87
N LYS A 131 15.95 6.63 -10.18
CA LYS A 131 15.47 7.60 -9.19
C LYS A 131 14.04 7.29 -8.72
N LYS A 132 13.15 6.88 -9.61
CA LYS A 132 11.79 6.50 -9.23
C LYS A 132 11.80 5.24 -8.35
N TYR A 133 12.54 4.22 -8.79
CA TYR A 133 12.65 2.96 -8.06
C TYR A 133 13.13 3.18 -6.61
N THR A 134 14.28 3.84 -6.46
CA THR A 134 14.88 4.08 -5.15
C THR A 134 14.04 5.01 -4.27
N THR A 135 13.34 6.00 -4.86
CA THR A 135 12.39 6.83 -4.10
C THR A 135 11.23 6.00 -3.53
N VAL A 136 10.76 4.99 -4.28
CA VAL A 136 9.73 4.07 -3.74
C VAL A 136 10.32 3.25 -2.59
N LEU A 137 11.54 2.72 -2.74
CA LEU A 137 12.20 1.98 -1.65
C LEU A 137 12.30 2.84 -0.39
N ASP A 138 12.72 4.12 -0.51
CA ASP A 138 12.79 5.07 0.61
C ASP A 138 11.44 5.25 1.31
N ARG A 139 10.36 5.38 0.54
CA ARG A 139 9.02 5.65 1.09
C ARG A 139 8.42 4.46 1.82
N TYR A 140 8.74 3.24 1.41
CA TYR A 140 8.24 2.01 2.03
C TYR A 140 9.17 1.42 3.09
N SER A 141 10.46 1.81 3.11
CA SER A 141 11.42 1.46 4.17
C SER A 141 11.24 2.37 5.38
N ARG A 142 10.41 1.95 6.33
CA ARG A 142 10.03 2.77 7.49
C ARG A 142 10.21 1.98 8.78
N PRO A 143 10.46 2.65 9.93
CA PRO A 143 10.56 1.98 11.23
C PRO A 143 9.32 1.16 11.61
N ASP A 144 8.17 1.53 11.05
CA ASP A 144 6.88 0.89 11.29
C ASP A 144 6.37 0.05 10.10
N ASN A 145 7.19 -0.10 9.05
CA ASN A 145 6.85 -0.85 7.84
C ASN A 145 8.09 -1.48 7.22
N ALA A 146 8.26 -2.77 7.40
CA ALA A 146 9.36 -3.50 6.78
C ALA A 146 9.26 -3.44 5.25
N LEU A 147 10.38 -3.16 4.59
CA LEU A 147 10.43 -3.11 3.14
C LEU A 147 10.46 -4.53 2.55
N PHE A 148 9.42 -4.87 1.83
CA PHE A 148 9.34 -6.06 0.99
C PHE A 148 8.86 -5.64 -0.40
N VAL A 149 9.65 -5.83 -1.44
CA VAL A 149 9.21 -5.58 -2.82
C VAL A 149 8.41 -6.80 -3.27
N ALA A 150 7.07 -6.67 -3.21
CA ALA A 150 6.17 -7.80 -3.44
C ALA A 150 6.09 -8.21 -4.90
N GLU A 151 6.19 -7.22 -5.79
CA GLU A 151 6.29 -7.46 -7.22
C GLU A 151 7.29 -6.48 -7.85
N THR A 152 7.98 -6.96 -8.88
CA THR A 152 8.81 -6.13 -9.77
C THR A 152 8.99 -6.86 -11.10
N GLY A 153 9.51 -6.16 -12.11
CA GLY A 153 9.81 -6.81 -13.38
C GLY A 153 10.88 -7.90 -13.25
N ASN A 154 10.82 -8.90 -14.12
CA ASN A 154 11.69 -10.08 -14.12
C ASN A 154 12.73 -10.07 -15.24
N ASP A 155 12.95 -8.94 -15.89
CA ASP A 155 14.03 -8.80 -16.89
C ASP A 155 15.31 -8.18 -16.29
N THR A 156 16.38 -8.19 -17.08
CA THR A 156 17.71 -7.70 -16.67
C THR A 156 17.72 -6.23 -16.22
N ALA A 157 16.77 -5.41 -16.64
CA ALA A 157 16.66 -4.02 -16.21
C ALA A 157 16.30 -3.90 -14.73
N TYR A 158 15.60 -4.89 -14.17
CA TYR A 158 15.21 -4.92 -12.77
C TYR A 158 16.19 -5.68 -11.86
N ALA A 159 17.00 -6.59 -12.40
CA ALA A 159 17.92 -7.42 -11.61
C ALA A 159 18.84 -6.59 -10.67
N ARG A 160 19.31 -5.43 -11.14
CA ARG A 160 20.14 -4.51 -10.35
C ARG A 160 19.47 -4.00 -9.07
N TYR A 161 18.14 -3.98 -9.03
CA TYR A 161 17.39 -3.41 -7.91
C TYR A 161 17.33 -4.33 -6.69
N VAL A 162 17.72 -5.61 -6.83
CA VAL A 162 17.92 -6.48 -5.66
C VAL A 162 18.94 -5.87 -4.70
N PHE A 163 20.06 -5.35 -5.23
CA PHE A 163 21.09 -4.72 -4.40
C PHE A 163 20.62 -3.40 -3.78
N ALA A 164 19.84 -2.61 -4.52
CA ALA A 164 19.24 -1.39 -3.97
C ALA A 164 18.23 -1.73 -2.85
N THR A 165 17.40 -2.75 -3.04
CA THR A 165 16.45 -3.21 -2.02
C THR A 165 17.16 -3.68 -0.76
N LEU A 166 18.23 -4.46 -0.89
CA LEU A 166 19.06 -4.88 0.26
C LEU A 166 19.71 -3.68 0.96
N GLY A 167 20.21 -2.70 0.20
CA GLY A 167 20.78 -1.46 0.75
C GLY A 167 19.77 -0.61 1.53
N HIS A 168 18.48 -0.74 1.24
CA HIS A 168 17.37 -0.13 1.98
C HIS A 168 16.81 -1.04 3.08
N GLN A 169 17.57 -2.06 3.51
CA GLN A 169 17.18 -3.05 4.51
C GLN A 169 15.92 -3.86 4.13
N GLY A 170 15.73 -4.07 2.82
CA GLY A 170 14.63 -4.89 2.32
C GLY A 170 14.73 -6.34 2.78
N ILE A 171 13.60 -6.88 3.24
CA ILE A 171 13.47 -8.27 3.71
C ILE A 171 13.14 -9.25 2.60
N GLY A 172 12.83 -8.76 1.39
CA GLY A 172 12.56 -9.58 0.23
C GLY A 172 12.40 -8.77 -1.05
N PHE A 173 12.55 -9.48 -2.16
CA PHE A 173 12.49 -8.95 -3.53
C PHE A 173 11.92 -10.05 -4.42
N SER A 174 10.75 -9.83 -5.01
CA SER A 174 9.98 -10.82 -5.75
C SER A 174 9.75 -10.40 -7.21
N PRO A 175 10.62 -10.78 -8.13
CA PRO A 175 10.35 -10.61 -9.57
C PRO A 175 9.09 -11.40 -9.96
N PHE A 176 8.17 -10.75 -10.65
CA PHE A 176 6.91 -11.37 -11.07
C PHE A 176 7.14 -12.49 -12.08
N GLY A 177 6.52 -13.66 -11.87
CA GLY A 177 6.64 -14.79 -12.78
C GLY A 177 7.98 -15.51 -12.75
N MET A 178 8.73 -15.46 -11.64
CA MET A 178 10.00 -16.22 -11.48
C MET A 178 9.80 -17.72 -11.40
N ASP A 179 8.67 -18.18 -10.92
CA ASP A 179 8.29 -19.58 -11.05
C ASP A 179 8.08 -19.90 -12.54
N TYR A 180 8.30 -21.16 -12.92
CA TYR A 180 8.19 -21.60 -14.31
C TYR A 180 6.75 -21.42 -14.82
N THR A 181 6.38 -20.16 -15.07
CA THR A 181 5.16 -19.79 -15.74
C THR A 181 5.50 -19.33 -17.15
N LYS A 182 4.55 -19.39 -18.07
CA LYS A 182 4.70 -18.91 -19.45
C LYS A 182 5.00 -17.41 -19.55
N TYR A 183 5.06 -16.70 -18.42
CA TYR A 183 5.34 -15.27 -18.30
C TYR A 183 6.79 -14.96 -17.93
N SER A 184 7.64 -15.96 -17.63
CA SER A 184 9.03 -15.66 -17.33
C SER A 184 9.76 -15.22 -18.60
N ASN A 185 10.40 -14.07 -18.55
CA ASN A 185 11.28 -13.57 -19.59
C ASN A 185 12.65 -14.24 -19.41
N TRP A 186 12.92 -15.26 -20.18
CA TRP A 186 14.21 -15.95 -20.22
C TRP A 186 15.19 -15.26 -21.16
N PRO A 187 16.50 -15.27 -20.80
CA PRO A 187 17.11 -15.58 -19.50
C PRO A 187 17.11 -14.37 -18.57
N LEU A 188 17.02 -14.62 -17.26
CA LEU A 188 17.28 -13.60 -16.24
C LEU A 188 18.76 -13.24 -16.23
#